data_0651caaa93b7caad9162d6f5bf19d428
#
_entry.id   0651caaa93b7caad9162d6f5bf19d428
#
_cell.length_a   1.000
_cell.length_b   1.000
_cell.length_c   1.000
_cell.angle_alpha   90.00
_cell.angle_beta   90.00
_cell.angle_gamma   90.00
#
_symmetry.space_group_name_H-M   'P 1'
#
loop_
_entity.id
_entity.type
_entity.pdbx_description
1 polymer ?
#
loop_
_entity_poly.entity_id
_entity_poly.type
_entity_poly.pdbx_seq_one_letter_code
_entity_poly.pdbx_strand_id
1 'polypeptide(L)'
;MSRDQTENHLTIKRTYIQKLLFWCPNLFGDTVLGSRDEIEQAIQNYLLSGSVCNTNEAIVLMVIRGIEKSKLPSSSNIPLSELPSLSEIKQNRKQNIVRILQNLISAPENPVYRRLRASNKLIQDLLSIGGFESFLTLCNFKKMMLPATHPSGQQQFEGADEKPTVENNEDVVEEYKEAFYVISEEDANNREHLEKLLNLLTTADPILPELYRNTKVYRATGRTLTCIPRDDLPDEFFSLTKEEFRKYYDHQHRIIEESRMLLTKAMRERLKTQNMKSFRYAVIRVRFPDNLLLQGTFYAMDKLSTVRQWISECLAKPYLFRLYAPPSLQTATLTNAPPTVPVELTDDNLSLSEVGLAPSSLINLIFNDRLQQASGTSVLRFDLNQSIEDI
;
A
#
# COMPACT_ATOMS: atom_id res chain seq x y z
N MET A 1 11.26 25.04 -43.66
CA MET A 1 9.93 24.81 -43.07
C MET A 1 9.81 23.42 -42.37
N SER A 2 10.86 22.98 -41.67
CA SER A 2 10.84 21.59 -41.09
C SER A 2 11.26 21.50 -39.61
N ARG A 3 11.72 22.58 -38.96
CA ARG A 3 12.07 22.57 -37.53
C ARG A 3 10.93 22.95 -36.61
N ASP A 4 10.06 23.88 -37.01
CA ASP A 4 8.94 24.38 -36.21
C ASP A 4 7.83 23.33 -36.03
N GLN A 5 7.66 22.40 -36.98
CA GLN A 5 6.64 21.35 -36.86
C GLN A 5 7.05 20.22 -35.88
N THR A 6 8.37 19.97 -35.76
CA THR A 6 8.89 18.96 -34.81
C THR A 6 8.88 19.48 -33.36
N GLU A 7 9.16 20.77 -33.15
CA GLU A 7 9.09 21.36 -31.80
C GLU A 7 7.66 21.50 -31.31
N ASN A 8 6.70 21.86 -32.18
CA ASN A 8 5.28 21.87 -31.82
C ASN A 8 4.74 20.47 -31.50
N HIS A 9 5.19 19.42 -32.22
CA HIS A 9 4.81 18.04 -31.93
C HIS A 9 5.39 17.53 -30.60
N LEU A 10 6.61 17.97 -30.24
CA LEU A 10 7.26 17.66 -28.97
C LEU A 10 6.62 18.44 -27.80
N THR A 11 6.19 19.68 -28.05
CA THR A 11 5.52 20.52 -27.03
C THR A 11 4.11 19.99 -26.76
N ILE A 12 3.38 19.56 -27.79
CA ILE A 12 2.06 18.91 -27.62
C ILE A 12 2.18 17.57 -26.92
N LYS A 13 3.23 16.77 -27.18
CA LYS A 13 3.48 15.49 -26.46
C LYS A 13 3.75 15.72 -24.97
N ARG A 14 4.40 16.81 -24.57
CA ARG A 14 4.67 17.13 -23.14
C ARG A 14 3.43 17.50 -22.33
N THR A 15 2.35 17.93 -22.97
CA THR A 15 1.12 18.37 -22.28
C THR A 15 0.27 17.18 -21.77
N TYR A 16 0.51 15.96 -22.23
CA TYR A 16 -0.28 14.77 -21.89
C TYR A 16 0.39 13.84 -20.89
N ILE A 17 1.62 14.10 -20.44
CA ILE A 17 2.27 13.26 -19.41
C ILE A 17 1.51 13.47 -18.10
N GLN A 18 0.68 12.51 -17.75
CA GLN A 18 -0.04 12.53 -16.49
C GLN A 18 0.92 12.28 -15.34
N LYS A 19 1.35 13.35 -14.66
CA LYS A 19 2.16 13.21 -13.45
C LYS A 19 1.35 12.50 -12.37
N LEU A 20 1.90 11.44 -11.80
CA LEU A 20 1.33 10.79 -10.63
C LEU A 20 1.47 11.72 -9.42
N LEU A 21 0.36 11.99 -8.77
CA LEU A 21 0.30 12.82 -7.58
C LEU A 21 -0.22 11.99 -6.41
N PHE A 22 0.34 12.29 -5.25
CA PHE A 22 -0.05 11.71 -3.98
C PHE A 22 -0.41 12.81 -2.99
N TRP A 23 -1.19 12.46 -2.01
CA TRP A 23 -1.62 13.35 -0.94
C TRP A 23 -1.79 12.60 0.37
N CYS A 24 -2.07 13.30 1.44
CA CYS A 24 -2.45 12.72 2.72
C CYS A 24 -3.57 13.57 3.33
N PRO A 25 -4.85 13.29 2.98
CA PRO A 25 -5.98 14.12 3.39
C PRO A 25 -6.14 14.19 4.90
N ASN A 26 -5.84 13.11 5.61
CA ASN A 26 -5.96 13.03 7.07
C ASN A 26 -5.03 13.99 7.82
N LEU A 27 -3.88 14.38 7.23
CA LEU A 27 -2.94 15.31 7.85
C LEU A 27 -2.96 16.71 7.26
N PHE A 28 -3.04 16.80 5.93
CA PHE A 28 -2.80 18.06 5.21
C PHE A 28 -4.03 18.55 4.45
N GLY A 29 -5.15 17.80 4.49
CA GLY A 29 -6.29 18.08 3.63
C GLY A 29 -5.87 18.07 2.15
N ASP A 30 -6.45 18.99 1.36
CA ASP A 30 -6.20 19.10 -0.08
C ASP A 30 -5.00 20.02 -0.42
N THR A 31 -4.27 20.51 0.59
CA THR A 31 -3.29 21.58 0.40
C THR A 31 -1.91 21.10 -0.04
N VAL A 32 -1.55 19.86 0.23
CA VAL A 32 -0.22 19.30 -0.07
C VAL A 32 -0.35 18.15 -1.06
N LEU A 33 0.10 18.41 -2.30
CA LEU A 33 0.18 17.45 -3.39
C LEU A 33 1.62 17.33 -3.86
N GLY A 34 2.07 16.11 -4.14
CA GLY A 34 3.43 15.88 -4.61
C GLY A 34 3.67 14.45 -5.08
N SER A 35 4.91 14.12 -5.38
CA SER A 35 5.32 12.75 -5.59
C SER A 35 5.14 11.93 -4.30
N ARG A 36 5.12 10.62 -4.42
CA ARG A 36 4.98 9.74 -3.26
C ARG A 36 6.05 10.00 -2.21
N ASP A 37 7.31 10.18 -2.64
CA ASP A 37 8.44 10.41 -1.74
C ASP A 37 8.35 11.77 -1.03
N GLU A 38 7.92 12.82 -1.74
CA GLU A 38 7.69 14.15 -1.15
C GLU A 38 6.61 14.11 -0.06
N ILE A 39 5.49 13.44 -0.32
CA ILE A 39 4.42 13.28 0.68
C ILE A 39 4.89 12.41 1.85
N GLU A 40 5.64 11.35 1.59
CA GLU A 40 6.22 10.52 2.64
C GLU A 40 7.16 11.32 3.55
N GLN A 41 7.97 12.20 2.97
CA GLN A 41 8.87 13.08 3.72
C GLN A 41 8.09 14.14 4.50
N ALA A 42 7.05 14.71 3.91
CA ALA A 42 6.17 15.66 4.59
C ALA A 42 5.50 15.03 5.82
N ILE A 43 4.96 13.81 5.70
CA ILE A 43 4.39 13.07 6.83
C ILE A 43 5.44 12.81 7.91
N GLN A 44 6.66 12.41 7.52
CA GLN A 44 7.74 12.15 8.45
C GLN A 44 8.13 13.43 9.24
N ASN A 45 8.29 14.54 8.54
CA ASN A 45 8.60 15.83 9.16
C ASN A 45 7.48 16.28 10.09
N TYR A 46 6.22 16.10 9.71
CA TYR A 46 5.06 16.43 10.53
C TYR A 46 5.04 15.65 11.85
N LEU A 47 5.26 14.33 11.80
CA LEU A 47 5.31 13.49 12.99
C LEU A 47 6.51 13.80 13.89
N LEU A 48 7.64 14.25 13.31
CA LEU A 48 8.83 14.64 14.08
C LEU A 48 8.72 16.04 14.70
N SER A 49 7.93 16.95 14.12
CA SER A 49 7.85 18.34 14.55
C SER A 49 7.19 18.53 15.92
N GLY A 50 6.43 17.55 16.39
CA GLY A 50 5.74 17.59 17.69
C GLY A 50 4.71 18.71 17.86
N SER A 51 4.43 19.47 16.80
CA SER A 51 3.64 20.72 16.89
C SER A 51 2.12 20.50 16.87
N VAL A 52 1.64 19.33 16.48
CA VAL A 52 0.20 19.09 16.24
C VAL A 52 -0.34 17.81 16.90
N CYS A 53 0.51 16.79 17.08
CA CYS A 53 0.16 15.58 17.80
C CYS A 53 0.81 15.57 19.18
N ASN A 54 0.14 14.98 20.17
CA ASN A 54 0.81 14.58 21.41
C ASN A 54 2.02 13.71 21.05
N THR A 55 3.17 13.96 21.64
CA THR A 55 4.42 13.23 21.37
C THR A 55 4.24 11.71 21.41
N ASN A 56 3.40 11.23 22.31
CA ASN A 56 3.07 9.82 22.48
C ASN A 56 2.33 9.27 21.27
N GLU A 57 1.35 9.99 20.76
CA GLU A 57 0.57 9.63 19.58
C GLU A 57 1.44 9.62 18.33
N ALA A 58 2.30 10.61 18.16
CA ALA A 58 3.22 10.69 17.02
C ALA A 58 4.16 9.47 16.96
N ILE A 59 4.71 9.03 18.11
CA ILE A 59 5.58 7.85 18.18
C ILE A 59 4.80 6.57 17.82
N VAL A 60 3.58 6.41 18.34
CA VAL A 60 2.73 5.25 18.02
C VAL A 60 2.41 5.23 16.51
N LEU A 61 2.05 6.38 15.92
CA LEU A 61 1.80 6.50 14.48
C LEU A 61 3.04 6.18 13.64
N MET A 62 4.24 6.57 14.11
CA MET A 62 5.51 6.19 13.46
C MET A 62 5.70 4.66 13.42
N VAL A 63 5.41 3.97 14.52
CA VAL A 63 5.52 2.50 14.59
C VAL A 63 4.51 1.84 13.66
N ILE A 64 3.24 2.26 13.71
CA ILE A 64 2.19 1.73 12.81
C ILE A 64 2.59 1.92 11.34
N ARG A 65 3.07 3.11 10.99
CA ARG A 65 3.59 3.41 9.66
C ARG A 65 4.81 2.55 9.31
N GLY A 66 5.72 2.32 10.26
CA GLY A 66 6.87 1.45 10.09
C GLY A 66 6.46 0.00 9.80
N ILE A 67 5.42 -0.50 10.49
CA ILE A 67 4.82 -1.82 10.21
C ILE A 67 4.26 -1.86 8.79
N GLU A 68 3.50 -0.83 8.37
CA GLU A 68 2.91 -0.74 7.04
C GLU A 68 3.95 -0.66 5.92
N LYS A 69 5.11 -0.05 6.17
CA LYS A 69 6.25 0.02 5.26
C LYS A 69 7.12 -1.25 5.24
N SER A 70 6.76 -2.28 6.00
CA SER A 70 7.48 -3.55 5.99
C SER A 70 7.58 -4.12 4.58
N LYS A 71 8.76 -4.61 4.23
CA LYS A 71 9.04 -5.24 2.94
C LYS A 71 9.14 -6.74 3.11
N LEU A 72 8.89 -7.48 2.03
CA LEU A 72 9.17 -8.91 2.01
C LEU A 72 10.66 -9.16 2.23
N PRO A 73 11.04 -10.19 3.01
CA PRO A 73 12.44 -10.55 3.20
C PRO A 73 13.12 -10.83 1.87
N SER A 74 14.35 -10.34 1.73
CA SER A 74 15.15 -10.46 0.49
C SER A 74 15.86 -11.83 0.38
N SER A 75 15.41 -12.86 1.10
CA SER A 75 16.04 -14.18 1.02
C SER A 75 15.87 -14.80 -0.37
N SER A 76 17.00 -14.92 -1.05
CA SER A 76 17.10 -15.40 -2.44
C SER A 76 16.85 -16.91 -2.63
N ASN A 77 16.67 -17.68 -1.54
CA ASN A 77 16.65 -19.14 -1.58
C ASN A 77 15.32 -19.78 -1.21
N ILE A 78 14.27 -19.00 -0.88
CA ILE A 78 12.96 -19.52 -0.53
C ILE A 78 12.03 -19.33 -1.72
N PRO A 79 11.33 -20.39 -2.19
CA PRO A 79 10.31 -20.26 -3.24
C PRO A 79 9.25 -19.21 -2.85
N LEU A 80 8.77 -18.46 -3.83
CA LEU A 80 7.79 -17.38 -3.62
C LEU A 80 6.50 -17.88 -2.94
N SER A 81 6.13 -19.14 -3.17
CA SER A 81 4.97 -19.82 -2.58
C SER A 81 5.11 -20.12 -1.07
N GLU A 82 6.34 -20.19 -0.56
CA GLU A 82 6.60 -20.52 0.86
C GLU A 82 6.85 -19.27 1.72
N LEU A 83 6.99 -18.12 1.10
CA LEU A 83 7.14 -16.85 1.84
C LEU A 83 5.81 -16.43 2.46
N PRO A 84 5.79 -16.02 3.75
CA PRO A 84 4.58 -15.47 4.37
C PRO A 84 4.09 -14.25 3.58
N SER A 85 2.78 -14.07 3.52
CA SER A 85 2.21 -12.88 2.84
C SER A 85 2.62 -11.61 3.56
N LEU A 86 2.72 -10.49 2.84
CA LEU A 86 3.06 -9.21 3.47
C LEU A 86 2.04 -8.82 4.55
N SER A 87 0.76 -9.15 4.36
CA SER A 87 -0.30 -8.94 5.35
C SER A 87 -0.06 -9.75 6.63
N GLU A 88 0.37 -11.01 6.51
CA GLU A 88 0.73 -11.84 7.65
C GLU A 88 1.94 -11.29 8.40
N ILE A 89 2.98 -10.84 7.69
CA ILE A 89 4.15 -10.22 8.32
C ILE A 89 3.74 -8.98 9.13
N LYS A 90 2.94 -8.09 8.53
CA LYS A 90 2.46 -6.89 9.21
C LYS A 90 1.60 -7.22 10.43
N GLN A 91 0.68 -8.16 10.28
CA GLN A 91 -0.18 -8.61 11.36
C GLN A 91 0.62 -9.24 12.50
N ASN A 92 1.58 -10.11 12.18
CA ASN A 92 2.44 -10.75 13.18
C ASN A 92 3.28 -9.71 13.95
N ARG A 93 3.84 -8.72 13.25
CA ARG A 93 4.59 -7.62 13.90
C ARG A 93 3.69 -6.82 14.84
N LYS A 94 2.50 -6.41 14.41
CA LYS A 94 1.52 -5.72 15.26
C LYS A 94 1.14 -6.57 16.47
N GLN A 95 0.83 -7.85 16.28
CA GLN A 95 0.47 -8.77 17.35
C GLN A 95 1.62 -8.99 18.35
N ASN A 96 2.86 -9.06 17.89
CA ASN A 96 4.01 -9.22 18.78
C ASN A 96 4.21 -8.01 19.67
N ILE A 97 4.05 -6.77 19.16
CA ILE A 97 4.11 -5.56 19.98
C ILE A 97 2.97 -5.54 21.00
N VAL A 98 1.75 -5.85 20.57
CA VAL A 98 0.58 -5.96 21.46
C VAL A 98 0.82 -6.98 22.56
N ARG A 99 1.37 -8.16 22.24
CA ARG A 99 1.69 -9.22 23.21
C ARG A 99 2.73 -8.78 24.25
N ILE A 100 3.75 -8.03 23.83
CA ILE A 100 4.76 -7.48 24.77
C ILE A 100 4.05 -6.58 25.80
N LEU A 101 3.20 -5.65 25.35
CA LEU A 101 2.46 -4.77 26.26
C LEU A 101 1.46 -5.52 27.14
N GLN A 102 0.71 -6.47 26.58
CA GLN A 102 -0.27 -7.26 27.33
C GLN A 102 0.40 -8.09 28.42
N ASN A 103 1.54 -8.73 28.13
CA ASN A 103 2.29 -9.50 29.13
C ASN A 103 2.76 -8.61 30.26
N LEU A 104 3.26 -7.40 29.94
CA LEU A 104 3.73 -6.42 30.92
C LEU A 104 2.57 -5.89 31.80
N ILE A 105 1.42 -5.61 31.20
CA ILE A 105 0.21 -5.17 31.92
C ILE A 105 -0.35 -6.27 32.83
N SER A 106 -0.31 -7.52 32.37
CA SER A 106 -0.90 -8.66 33.09
C SER A 106 -0.06 -9.09 34.30
N ALA A 107 1.27 -9.05 34.19
CA ALA A 107 2.18 -9.46 35.26
C ALA A 107 3.41 -8.54 35.32
N PRO A 108 3.24 -7.33 35.83
CA PRO A 108 4.32 -6.31 35.90
C PRO A 108 5.47 -6.72 36.86
N GLU A 109 5.19 -7.53 37.86
CA GLU A 109 6.18 -8.09 38.80
C GLU A 109 7.11 -9.13 38.15
N ASN A 110 6.71 -9.72 37.00
CA ASN A 110 7.51 -10.78 36.39
C ASN A 110 8.77 -10.20 35.70
N PRO A 111 9.99 -10.52 36.18
CA PRO A 111 11.23 -9.98 35.64
C PRO A 111 11.47 -10.39 34.16
N VAL A 112 10.87 -11.49 33.69
CA VAL A 112 11.00 -11.97 32.30
C VAL A 112 10.32 -10.99 31.33
N TYR A 113 9.17 -10.43 31.68
CA TYR A 113 8.45 -9.48 30.84
C TYR A 113 9.06 -8.07 30.89
N ARG A 114 9.81 -7.77 31.93
CA ARG A 114 10.51 -6.49 32.12
C ARG A 114 11.84 -6.40 31.38
N ARG A 115 12.33 -7.50 30.79
CA ARG A 115 13.64 -7.57 30.12
C ARG A 115 13.49 -8.12 28.70
N LEU A 116 13.75 -7.28 27.71
CA LEU A 116 13.73 -7.67 26.29
C LEU A 116 15.17 -7.77 25.79
N ARG A 117 15.60 -8.97 25.43
CA ARG A 117 16.94 -9.23 24.90
C ARG A 117 17.03 -8.74 23.46
N ALA A 118 17.93 -7.80 23.15
CA ALA A 118 18.06 -7.23 21.83
C ALA A 118 18.50 -8.26 20.76
N SER A 119 19.25 -9.30 21.15
CA SER A 119 19.69 -10.39 20.27
C SER A 119 18.59 -11.43 19.96
N ASN A 120 17.43 -11.37 20.63
CA ASN A 120 16.30 -12.23 20.31
C ASN A 120 15.77 -11.92 18.91
N LYS A 121 15.60 -12.93 18.05
CA LYS A 121 15.14 -12.80 16.65
C LYS A 121 13.84 -12.00 16.51
N LEU A 122 12.87 -12.19 17.42
CA LEU A 122 11.63 -11.44 17.43
C LEU A 122 11.88 -9.95 17.73
N ILE A 123 12.70 -9.66 18.73
CA ILE A 123 13.02 -8.27 19.09
C ILE A 123 13.85 -7.61 17.98
N GLN A 124 14.79 -8.32 17.37
CA GLN A 124 15.54 -7.81 16.21
C GLN A 124 14.63 -7.48 15.03
N ASP A 125 13.63 -8.32 14.75
CA ASP A 125 12.65 -8.03 13.70
C ASP A 125 11.84 -6.78 14.05
N LEU A 126 11.41 -6.63 15.29
CA LEU A 126 10.68 -5.42 15.73
C LEU A 126 11.59 -4.18 15.74
N LEU A 127 12.85 -4.28 16.13
CA LEU A 127 13.81 -3.16 16.07
C LEU A 127 14.11 -2.70 14.64
N SER A 128 13.87 -3.54 13.63
CA SER A 128 13.95 -3.15 12.23
C SER A 128 12.82 -2.22 11.79
N ILE A 129 11.76 -2.10 12.60
CA ILE A 129 10.62 -1.21 12.34
C ILE A 129 11.01 0.23 12.76
N GLY A 130 10.89 1.17 11.81
CA GLY A 130 11.14 2.58 12.12
C GLY A 130 10.23 3.09 13.25
N GLY A 131 10.83 3.68 14.28
CA GLY A 131 10.12 4.22 15.44
C GLY A 131 9.93 3.25 16.61
N PHE A 132 10.24 1.94 16.47
CA PHE A 132 10.02 0.98 17.55
C PHE A 132 10.93 1.21 18.76
N GLU A 133 12.19 1.61 18.56
CA GLU A 133 13.09 1.95 19.67
C GLU A 133 12.57 3.17 20.46
N SER A 134 12.06 4.19 19.76
CA SER A 134 11.40 5.34 20.39
C SER A 134 10.13 4.92 21.14
N PHE A 135 9.38 3.95 20.61
CA PHE A 135 8.21 3.39 21.27
C PHE A 135 8.58 2.62 22.57
N LEU A 136 9.65 1.85 22.56
CA LEU A 136 10.15 1.22 23.78
C LEU A 136 10.54 2.28 24.84
N THR A 137 11.18 3.36 24.41
CA THR A 137 11.51 4.49 25.31
C THR A 137 10.23 5.15 25.85
N LEU A 138 9.21 5.29 25.03
CA LEU A 138 7.89 5.80 25.44
C LEU A 138 7.19 4.89 26.47
N CYS A 139 7.41 3.57 26.37
CA CYS A 139 6.97 2.59 27.38
C CYS A 139 7.88 2.57 28.62
N ASN A 140 8.85 3.50 28.77
CA ASN A 140 9.86 3.58 29.83
C ASN A 140 10.89 2.45 29.84
N PHE A 141 11.10 1.74 28.72
CA PHE A 141 12.22 0.82 28.58
C PHE A 141 13.52 1.60 28.38
N LYS A 142 14.56 1.21 29.10
CA LYS A 142 15.91 1.75 28.98
C LYS A 142 16.86 0.70 28.41
N LYS A 143 17.66 1.09 27.40
CA LYS A 143 18.68 0.22 26.85
C LYS A 143 19.85 0.11 27.79
N MET A 144 20.19 -1.11 28.22
CA MET A 144 21.26 -1.41 29.17
C MET A 144 22.13 -2.56 28.65
N MET A 145 23.41 -2.50 28.94
CA MET A 145 24.33 -3.61 28.67
C MET A 145 24.41 -4.47 29.93
N LEU A 146 23.90 -5.70 29.82
CA LEU A 146 23.92 -6.67 30.91
C LEU A 146 24.80 -7.85 30.55
N PRO A 147 25.43 -8.53 31.54
CA PRO A 147 26.18 -9.74 31.28
C PRO A 147 25.28 -10.80 30.65
N ALA A 148 25.75 -11.43 29.57
CA ALA A 148 25.05 -12.50 28.91
C ALA A 148 25.08 -13.73 29.83
N THR A 149 23.90 -14.12 30.32
CA THR A 149 23.76 -15.42 30.98
C THR A 149 23.82 -16.50 29.90
N HIS A 150 24.91 -17.24 29.82
CA HIS A 150 24.97 -18.42 28.95
C HIS A 150 23.83 -19.37 29.29
N PRO A 151 23.11 -19.92 28.29
CA PRO A 151 22.19 -21.04 28.48
C PRO A 151 22.99 -22.36 28.54
N SER A 152 23.93 -22.48 29.49
CA SER A 152 24.57 -23.74 29.77
C SER A 152 23.81 -24.45 30.88
N GLY A 153 22.64 -24.94 30.55
CA GLY A 153 22.01 -26.06 31.22
C GLY A 153 22.65 -27.38 30.80
N GLN A 154 23.93 -27.53 30.97
CA GLN A 154 24.54 -28.88 31.03
C GLN A 154 24.54 -29.33 32.49
N GLN A 155 23.73 -30.36 32.75
CA GLN A 155 23.76 -31.14 33.94
C GLN A 155 25.20 -31.57 34.23
N GLN A 156 25.71 -31.21 35.40
CA GLN A 156 26.91 -31.81 35.93
C GLN A 156 26.67 -33.30 36.15
N PHE A 157 27.32 -34.12 35.34
CA PHE A 157 27.57 -35.49 35.69
C PHE A 157 28.61 -35.49 36.82
N GLU A 158 28.20 -35.90 38.01
CA GLU A 158 29.08 -36.26 39.08
C GLU A 158 29.89 -37.49 38.67
N GLY A 159 31.19 -37.39 38.73
CA GLY A 159 32.05 -38.57 38.59
C GLY A 159 33.55 -38.21 38.54
N ALA A 160 34.20 -38.49 39.68
CA ALA A 160 35.61 -38.84 39.86
C ALA A 160 36.66 -37.75 40.04
N ASP A 161 37.22 -37.80 41.24
CA ASP A 161 38.50 -37.31 41.73
C ASP A 161 39.63 -37.10 40.72
N GLU A 162 40.09 -35.85 40.59
CA GLU A 162 41.53 -35.56 40.41
C GLU A 162 41.76 -34.09 40.76
N LYS A 163 42.74 -33.84 41.63
CA LYS A 163 43.21 -32.51 42.07
C LYS A 163 43.87 -31.77 40.92
N PRO A 164 43.49 -30.55 40.59
CA PRO A 164 44.29 -29.74 39.68
C PRO A 164 45.35 -28.94 40.51
N THR A 165 46.56 -29.03 40.03
CA THR A 165 47.68 -28.15 40.29
C THR A 165 47.32 -26.72 39.90
N VAL A 166 47.62 -25.79 40.84
CA VAL A 166 47.46 -24.35 40.65
C VAL A 166 48.49 -23.86 39.68
N GLU A 167 48.05 -23.45 38.50
CA GLU A 167 48.77 -22.51 37.64
C GLU A 167 47.93 -21.22 37.50
N ASN A 168 48.47 -20.13 38.00
CA ASN A 168 47.94 -18.77 37.91
C ASN A 168 47.99 -18.33 36.43
N ASN A 169 46.88 -18.37 35.77
CA ASN A 169 46.61 -17.56 34.58
C ASN A 169 45.44 -16.65 34.92
N GLU A 170 45.73 -15.38 35.12
CA GLU A 170 44.76 -14.29 35.10
C GLU A 170 44.26 -14.15 33.66
N ASP A 171 43.46 -15.09 33.20
CA ASP A 171 42.67 -14.91 31.99
C ASP A 171 41.55 -13.94 32.35
N VAL A 172 41.68 -12.71 31.84
CA VAL A 172 40.64 -11.70 31.80
C VAL A 172 39.45 -12.32 31.03
N VAL A 173 38.51 -12.85 31.78
CA VAL A 173 37.22 -13.28 31.24
C VAL A 173 36.55 -12.01 30.77
N GLU A 174 36.68 -11.69 29.49
CA GLU A 174 35.90 -10.65 28.84
C GLU A 174 34.42 -11.01 29.08
N GLU A 175 33.81 -10.31 30.01
CA GLU A 175 32.41 -10.44 30.37
C GLU A 175 31.60 -10.02 29.15
N TYR A 176 31.12 -10.99 28.35
CA TYR A 176 30.30 -10.72 27.19
C TYR A 176 29.02 -9.99 27.62
N LYS A 177 28.95 -8.69 27.32
CA LYS A 177 27.80 -7.84 27.62
C LYS A 177 26.88 -7.80 26.42
N GLU A 178 25.61 -8.10 26.63
CA GLU A 178 24.57 -7.99 25.63
C GLU A 178 23.63 -6.82 25.92
N ALA A 179 23.05 -6.26 24.85
CA ALA A 179 22.07 -5.19 24.97
C ALA A 179 20.69 -5.76 25.35
N PHE A 180 20.12 -5.19 26.39
CA PHE A 180 18.75 -5.43 26.85
C PHE A 180 17.97 -4.12 26.91
N TYR A 181 16.68 -4.19 26.64
CA TYR A 181 15.74 -3.14 26.99
C TYR A 181 15.05 -3.56 28.28
N VAL A 182 15.20 -2.75 29.32
CA VAL A 182 14.75 -3.05 30.70
C VAL A 182 13.82 -1.95 31.17
N ILE A 183 12.69 -2.33 31.75
CA ILE A 183 11.76 -1.42 32.42
C ILE A 183 11.84 -1.66 33.95
N SER A 184 11.75 -0.56 34.74
CA SER A 184 11.65 -0.65 36.17
C SER A 184 10.33 -1.25 36.64
N GLU A 185 10.27 -1.76 37.86
CA GLU A 185 9.01 -2.28 38.42
C GLU A 185 7.97 -1.17 38.65
N GLU A 186 8.45 0.01 39.05
CA GLU A 186 7.59 1.18 39.23
C GLU A 186 6.94 1.61 37.92
N ASP A 187 7.71 1.69 36.82
CA ASP A 187 7.21 2.04 35.50
C ASP A 187 6.29 0.95 34.93
N ALA A 188 6.61 -0.33 35.17
CA ALA A 188 5.77 -1.47 34.73
C ALA A 188 4.41 -1.50 35.45
N ASN A 189 4.35 -1.01 36.68
CA ASN A 189 3.09 -0.89 37.44
C ASN A 189 2.21 0.28 36.99
N ASN A 190 2.70 1.17 36.11
CA ASN A 190 1.89 2.26 35.56
C ASN A 190 0.97 1.73 34.44
N ARG A 191 -0.02 0.93 34.84
CA ARG A 191 -0.98 0.27 33.92
C ARG A 191 -1.72 1.27 33.05
N GLU A 192 -2.14 2.39 33.60
CA GLU A 192 -2.93 3.39 32.86
C GLU A 192 -2.17 3.93 31.64
N HIS A 193 -0.86 4.19 31.80
CA HIS A 193 -0.03 4.63 30.71
C HIS A 193 0.13 3.56 29.62
N LEU A 194 0.42 2.32 30.02
CA LEU A 194 0.60 1.19 29.08
C LEU A 194 -0.71 0.82 28.36
N GLU A 195 -1.84 0.87 29.05
CA GLU A 195 -3.16 0.63 28.45
C GLU A 195 -3.54 1.72 27.44
N LYS A 196 -3.22 2.99 27.71
CA LYS A 196 -3.40 4.09 26.75
C LYS A 196 -2.57 3.86 25.48
N LEU A 197 -1.31 3.44 25.60
CA LEU A 197 -0.44 3.14 24.47
C LEU A 197 -0.95 1.91 23.68
N LEU A 198 -1.42 0.87 24.39
CA LEU A 198 -2.00 -0.32 23.77
C LEU A 198 -3.28 0.04 22.98
N ASN A 199 -4.14 0.85 23.55
CA ASN A 199 -5.35 1.31 22.88
C ASN A 199 -5.02 2.14 21.62
N LEU A 200 -4.09 3.09 21.71
CA LEU A 200 -3.62 3.86 20.55
C LEU A 200 -3.05 2.95 19.46
N LEU A 201 -2.21 1.97 19.82
CA LEU A 201 -1.61 1.05 18.86
C LEU A 201 -2.65 0.17 18.15
N THR A 202 -3.74 -0.18 18.83
CA THR A 202 -4.78 -1.04 18.27
C THR A 202 -5.80 -0.28 17.44
N THR A 203 -6.14 0.95 17.82
CA THR A 203 -7.22 1.74 17.20
C THR A 203 -6.75 2.72 16.14
N ALA A 204 -5.49 3.19 16.20
CA ALA A 204 -5.01 4.17 15.24
C ALA A 204 -4.81 3.57 13.85
N ASP A 205 -5.27 4.30 12.84
CA ASP A 205 -5.09 3.96 11.43
C ASP A 205 -3.71 4.39 10.93
N PRO A 206 -3.11 3.63 9.99
CA PRO A 206 -1.82 3.99 9.41
C PRO A 206 -1.94 5.23 8.53
N ILE A 207 -1.04 6.18 8.75
CA ILE A 207 -0.93 7.39 7.93
C ILE A 207 0.03 7.12 6.77
N LEU A 208 -0.52 6.99 5.56
CA LEU A 208 0.21 6.67 4.34
C LEU A 208 -0.14 7.67 3.23
N PRO A 209 0.79 7.88 2.27
CA PRO A 209 0.44 8.60 1.05
C PRO A 209 -0.63 7.85 0.26
N GLU A 210 -1.69 8.54 -0.09
CA GLU A 210 -2.76 8.05 -0.95
C GLU A 210 -2.59 8.58 -2.37
N LEU A 211 -3.01 7.80 -3.36
CA LEU A 211 -2.99 8.24 -4.74
C LEU A 211 -4.04 9.33 -4.95
N TYR A 212 -3.60 10.52 -5.38
CA TYR A 212 -4.49 11.59 -5.77
C TYR A 212 -5.12 11.27 -7.12
N ARG A 213 -6.44 11.29 -7.20
CA ARG A 213 -7.18 10.91 -8.43
C ARG A 213 -6.87 11.85 -9.61
N ASN A 214 -6.42 13.07 -9.35
CA ASN A 214 -6.14 14.10 -10.34
C ASN A 214 -7.30 14.22 -11.34
N THR A 215 -8.50 14.40 -10.77
CA THR A 215 -9.74 14.49 -11.54
C THR A 215 -9.72 15.71 -12.43
N LYS A 216 -9.86 15.50 -13.74
CA LYS A 216 -9.91 16.56 -14.75
C LYS A 216 -11.10 16.36 -15.65
N VAL A 217 -11.65 17.48 -16.14
CA VAL A 217 -12.76 17.48 -17.08
C VAL A 217 -12.32 18.14 -18.39
N TYR A 218 -12.57 17.45 -19.47
CA TYR A 218 -12.25 17.94 -20.81
C TYR A 218 -13.50 18.02 -21.67
N ARG A 219 -13.54 18.99 -22.56
CA ARG A 219 -14.56 19.09 -23.62
C ARG A 219 -13.96 18.59 -24.93
N ALA A 220 -14.65 17.63 -25.54
CA ALA A 220 -14.26 17.09 -26.83
C ALA A 220 -14.62 18.02 -27.97
N THR A 221 -13.64 18.58 -28.65
CA THR A 221 -13.81 19.45 -29.82
C THR A 221 -13.58 18.68 -31.11
N GLY A 222 -14.51 17.77 -31.47
CA GLY A 222 -14.67 17.28 -32.83
C GLY A 222 -13.67 16.26 -33.39
N ARG A 223 -12.67 15.77 -32.64
CA ARG A 223 -11.80 14.66 -33.04
C ARG A 223 -12.15 13.38 -32.28
N THR A 224 -11.90 12.24 -32.89
CA THR A 224 -12.04 10.92 -32.25
C THR A 224 -11.24 10.87 -30.98
N LEU A 225 -11.94 10.91 -29.85
CA LEU A 225 -11.31 10.76 -28.54
C LEU A 225 -10.84 9.33 -28.37
N THR A 226 -9.54 9.19 -28.19
CA THR A 226 -8.90 7.92 -27.92
C THR A 226 -8.47 7.84 -26.45
N CYS A 227 -8.21 6.63 -25.96
CA CYS A 227 -7.47 6.44 -24.72
C CYS A 227 -6.07 7.08 -24.85
N ILE A 228 -5.43 7.40 -23.73
CA ILE A 228 -4.06 7.89 -23.74
C ILE A 228 -3.16 6.78 -24.29
N PRO A 229 -2.34 7.03 -25.32
CA PRO A 229 -1.40 6.05 -25.84
C PRO A 229 -0.46 5.56 -24.73
N ARG A 230 -0.05 4.31 -24.81
CA ARG A 230 0.86 3.71 -23.81
C ARG A 230 2.17 4.47 -23.69
N ASP A 231 2.70 4.95 -24.81
CA ASP A 231 3.98 5.67 -24.87
C ASP A 231 3.93 7.07 -24.23
N ASP A 232 2.75 7.57 -23.97
CA ASP A 232 2.52 8.87 -23.30
C ASP A 232 2.30 8.70 -21.78
N LEU A 233 2.32 7.45 -21.27
CA LEU A 233 2.19 7.16 -19.84
C LEU A 233 3.58 7.13 -19.17
N PRO A 234 3.71 7.62 -17.93
CA PRO A 234 4.96 7.52 -17.16
C PRO A 234 5.40 6.07 -16.94
N ASP A 235 6.72 5.84 -16.89
CA ASP A 235 7.30 4.52 -16.63
C ASP A 235 6.83 3.89 -15.30
N GLU A 236 6.44 4.72 -14.34
CA GLU A 236 5.88 4.31 -13.05
C GLU A 236 4.58 3.48 -13.19
N PHE A 237 3.85 3.62 -14.30
CA PHE A 237 2.66 2.81 -14.60
C PHE A 237 2.99 1.34 -14.85
N PHE A 238 4.21 1.07 -15.28
CA PHE A 238 4.67 -0.25 -15.68
C PHE A 238 5.60 -0.91 -14.64
N SER A 239 6.10 -0.14 -13.69
CA SER A 239 7.00 -0.61 -12.64
C SER A 239 6.23 -1.13 -11.43
N LEU A 240 6.14 -2.45 -11.29
CA LEU A 240 5.53 -3.10 -10.13
C LEU A 240 6.53 -3.26 -8.98
N THR A 241 6.08 -3.07 -7.76
CA THR A 241 6.81 -3.50 -6.58
C THR A 241 6.76 -5.03 -6.45
N LYS A 242 7.68 -5.62 -5.67
CA LYS A 242 7.69 -7.07 -5.42
C LYS A 242 6.37 -7.55 -4.79
N GLU A 243 5.77 -6.73 -3.92
CA GLU A 243 4.51 -7.02 -3.25
C GLU A 243 3.32 -6.97 -4.21
N GLU A 244 3.28 -5.96 -5.09
CA GLU A 244 2.24 -5.84 -6.13
C GLU A 244 2.33 -6.99 -7.13
N PHE A 245 3.55 -7.33 -7.55
CA PHE A 245 3.80 -8.47 -8.42
C PHE A 245 3.35 -9.80 -7.78
N ARG A 246 3.63 -9.99 -6.49
CA ARG A 246 3.19 -11.18 -5.76
C ARG A 246 1.66 -11.26 -5.68
N LYS A 247 0.98 -10.18 -5.30
CA LYS A 247 -0.49 -10.15 -5.26
C LYS A 247 -1.10 -10.48 -6.62
N TYR A 248 -0.51 -9.93 -7.68
CA TYR A 248 -0.92 -10.23 -9.04
C TYR A 248 -0.70 -11.71 -9.38
N TYR A 249 0.46 -12.27 -9.05
CA TYR A 249 0.81 -13.67 -9.28
C TYR A 249 -0.14 -14.61 -8.51
N ASP A 250 -0.37 -14.38 -7.23
CA ASP A 250 -1.25 -15.18 -6.38
C ASP A 250 -2.70 -15.15 -6.90
N HIS A 251 -3.14 -13.98 -7.36
CA HIS A 251 -4.47 -13.82 -7.95
C HIS A 251 -4.60 -14.61 -9.27
N GLN A 252 -3.63 -14.50 -10.17
CA GLN A 252 -3.59 -15.25 -11.43
C GLN A 252 -3.49 -16.76 -11.19
N HIS A 253 -2.70 -17.18 -10.21
CA HIS A 253 -2.57 -18.59 -9.85
C HIS A 253 -3.91 -19.16 -9.35
N ARG A 254 -4.64 -18.39 -8.56
CA ARG A 254 -5.98 -18.76 -8.10
C ARG A 254 -6.97 -18.92 -9.25
N ILE A 255 -7.02 -17.97 -10.17
CA ILE A 255 -7.87 -18.06 -11.38
C ILE A 255 -7.51 -19.30 -12.22
N ILE A 256 -6.21 -19.58 -12.39
CA ILE A 256 -5.74 -20.75 -13.13
C ILE A 256 -6.13 -22.05 -12.41
N GLU A 257 -6.03 -22.11 -11.09
CA GLU A 257 -6.45 -23.29 -10.31
C GLU A 257 -7.96 -23.51 -10.38
N GLU A 258 -8.77 -22.47 -10.25
CA GLU A 258 -10.22 -22.52 -10.38
C GLU A 258 -10.65 -22.91 -11.80
N SER A 259 -9.89 -22.48 -12.83
CA SER A 259 -10.17 -22.81 -14.25
C SER A 259 -9.49 -24.09 -14.73
N ARG A 260 -8.77 -24.80 -13.86
CA ARG A 260 -7.91 -25.97 -14.24
C ARG A 260 -8.65 -27.14 -14.87
N MET A 261 -9.97 -27.14 -14.79
CA MET A 261 -10.75 -28.29 -15.26
C MET A 261 -10.88 -28.41 -16.79
N LEU A 262 -10.70 -27.38 -17.66
CA LEU A 262 -10.91 -27.52 -19.12
C LEU A 262 -10.25 -26.44 -20.01
N LEU A 263 -9.06 -25.92 -19.69
CA LEU A 263 -8.37 -24.98 -20.59
C LEU A 263 -7.69 -25.70 -21.76
N THR A 264 -8.07 -25.35 -22.99
CA THR A 264 -7.34 -25.82 -24.20
C THR A 264 -5.93 -25.20 -24.25
N LYS A 265 -5.00 -25.85 -24.98
CA LYS A 265 -3.62 -25.32 -25.16
C LYS A 265 -3.61 -23.88 -25.66
N ALA A 266 -4.46 -23.54 -26.63
CA ALA A 266 -4.59 -22.19 -27.18
C ALA A 266 -5.06 -21.16 -26.14
N MET A 267 -5.95 -21.56 -25.22
CA MET A 267 -6.45 -20.72 -24.14
C MET A 267 -5.38 -20.46 -23.09
N ARG A 268 -4.56 -21.46 -22.77
CA ARG A 268 -3.39 -21.32 -21.88
C ARG A 268 -2.31 -20.40 -22.44
N GLU A 269 -2.04 -20.48 -23.75
CA GLU A 269 -1.08 -19.59 -24.41
C GLU A 269 -1.59 -18.14 -24.47
N ARG A 270 -2.89 -17.94 -24.73
CA ARG A 270 -3.51 -16.60 -24.67
C ARG A 270 -3.47 -15.99 -23.27
N LEU A 271 -3.76 -16.77 -22.23
CA LEU A 271 -3.64 -16.34 -20.82
C LEU A 271 -2.18 -16.00 -20.46
N LYS A 272 -1.21 -16.80 -20.91
CA LYS A 272 0.22 -16.48 -20.71
C LYS A 272 0.63 -15.17 -21.38
N THR A 273 0.16 -14.91 -22.60
CA THR A 273 0.48 -13.67 -23.32
C THR A 273 -0.22 -12.45 -22.71
N GLN A 274 -1.40 -12.64 -22.16
CA GLN A 274 -2.18 -11.63 -21.47
C GLN A 274 -1.56 -11.27 -20.10
N ASN A 275 -1.07 -12.28 -19.37
CA ASN A 275 -0.48 -12.14 -18.04
C ASN A 275 0.89 -11.44 -18.03
N MET A 276 1.53 -11.25 -19.19
CA MET A 276 2.81 -10.54 -19.29
C MET A 276 2.70 -9.01 -19.17
N LYS A 277 1.48 -8.45 -19.10
CA LYS A 277 1.25 -7.00 -19.03
C LYS A 277 0.63 -6.63 -17.69
N SER A 278 1.42 -6.66 -16.64
CA SER A 278 1.01 -6.12 -15.35
C SER A 278 1.25 -4.61 -15.31
N PHE A 279 0.24 -3.89 -14.84
CA PHE A 279 0.25 -2.44 -14.71
C PHE A 279 0.04 -2.07 -13.26
N ARG A 280 0.69 -1.01 -12.80
CA ARG A 280 0.53 -0.50 -11.43
C ARG A 280 -0.60 0.50 -11.32
N TYR A 281 -0.74 1.37 -12.32
CA TYR A 281 -1.75 2.41 -12.37
C TYR A 281 -2.58 2.31 -13.65
N ALA A 282 -3.77 2.92 -13.60
CA ALA A 282 -4.68 3.02 -14.73
C ALA A 282 -5.25 4.44 -14.83
N VAL A 283 -5.25 5.02 -16.02
CA VAL A 283 -5.94 6.27 -16.33
C VAL A 283 -7.27 5.93 -16.99
N ILE A 284 -8.35 6.28 -16.30
CA ILE A 284 -9.70 6.04 -16.80
C ILE A 284 -10.28 7.37 -17.29
N ARG A 285 -10.71 7.37 -18.55
CA ARG A 285 -11.51 8.43 -19.15
C ARG A 285 -12.95 7.98 -19.27
N VAL A 286 -13.87 8.76 -18.77
CA VAL A 286 -15.30 8.48 -18.85
C VAL A 286 -15.95 9.50 -19.77
N ARG A 287 -16.53 9.03 -20.86
CA ARG A 287 -17.24 9.87 -21.83
C ARG A 287 -18.71 9.98 -21.43
N PHE A 288 -19.15 11.20 -21.24
CA PHE A 288 -20.54 11.55 -20.98
C PHE A 288 -21.34 11.77 -22.27
N PRO A 289 -22.66 11.68 -22.24
CA PRO A 289 -23.52 11.91 -23.42
C PRO A 289 -23.42 13.32 -24.02
N ASP A 290 -23.02 14.33 -23.21
CA ASP A 290 -22.81 15.71 -23.61
C ASP A 290 -21.41 16.00 -24.16
N ASN A 291 -20.64 14.96 -24.52
CA ASN A 291 -19.26 15.01 -24.99
C ASN A 291 -18.24 15.57 -23.98
N LEU A 292 -18.57 15.63 -22.71
CA LEU A 292 -17.59 15.85 -21.66
C LEU A 292 -16.84 14.54 -21.39
N LEU A 293 -15.55 14.71 -21.04
CA LEU A 293 -14.68 13.62 -20.61
C LEU A 293 -14.22 13.89 -19.18
N LEU A 294 -14.54 12.97 -18.29
CA LEU A 294 -14.03 12.94 -16.93
C LEU A 294 -12.81 12.01 -16.89
N GLN A 295 -11.67 12.48 -16.45
CA GLN A 295 -10.43 11.70 -16.35
C GLN A 295 -10.01 11.56 -14.90
N GLY A 296 -9.59 10.36 -14.50
CA GLY A 296 -9.04 10.08 -13.18
C GLY A 296 -7.98 8.99 -13.20
N THR A 297 -7.11 8.99 -12.20
CA THR A 297 -6.03 8.01 -12.01
C THR A 297 -6.36 7.05 -10.88
N PHE A 298 -6.11 5.77 -11.09
CA PHE A 298 -6.46 4.67 -10.20
C PHE A 298 -5.28 3.69 -10.07
N TYR A 299 -5.30 2.84 -9.04
CA TYR A 299 -4.47 1.63 -9.08
C TYR A 299 -5.09 0.63 -10.04
N ALA A 300 -4.26 -0.10 -10.78
CA ALA A 300 -4.74 -1.13 -11.72
C ALA A 300 -5.51 -2.26 -11.02
N MET A 301 -5.25 -2.47 -9.73
CA MET A 301 -5.93 -3.44 -8.87
C MET A 301 -7.17 -2.87 -8.16
N ASP A 302 -7.50 -1.59 -8.36
CA ASP A 302 -8.74 -1.02 -7.82
C ASP A 302 -9.94 -1.71 -8.48
N LYS A 303 -11.01 -1.90 -7.70
CA LYS A 303 -12.25 -2.50 -8.17
C LYS A 303 -13.04 -1.52 -9.04
N LEU A 304 -13.86 -2.04 -9.92
CA LEU A 304 -14.76 -1.24 -10.74
C LEU A 304 -15.74 -0.42 -9.85
N SER A 305 -16.15 -0.96 -8.69
CA SER A 305 -16.93 -0.22 -7.69
C SER A 305 -16.30 1.11 -7.28
N THR A 306 -14.96 1.18 -7.17
CA THR A 306 -14.24 2.41 -6.84
C THR A 306 -14.37 3.46 -7.94
N VAL A 307 -14.36 3.04 -9.21
CA VAL A 307 -14.58 3.94 -10.35
C VAL A 307 -16.02 4.45 -10.37
N ARG A 308 -17.01 3.58 -10.10
CA ARG A 308 -18.42 3.99 -10.01
C ARG A 308 -18.65 4.99 -8.87
N GLN A 309 -18.07 4.74 -7.72
CA GLN A 309 -18.17 5.65 -6.58
C GLN A 309 -17.58 7.02 -6.94
N TRP A 310 -16.37 7.05 -7.51
CA TRP A 310 -15.73 8.29 -7.96
C TRP A 310 -16.58 9.06 -8.98
N ILE A 311 -17.16 8.38 -9.98
CA ILE A 311 -18.09 9.02 -10.92
C ILE A 311 -19.28 9.62 -10.17
N SER A 312 -19.89 8.87 -9.25
CA SER A 312 -21.03 9.34 -8.45
C SER A 312 -20.71 10.58 -7.63
N GLU A 313 -19.49 10.65 -7.08
CA GLU A 313 -18.98 11.81 -6.33
C GLU A 313 -18.76 13.04 -7.22
N CYS A 314 -18.47 12.85 -8.52
CA CYS A 314 -18.30 13.92 -9.49
C CYS A 314 -19.63 14.44 -10.05
N LEU A 315 -20.73 13.72 -9.89
CA LEU A 315 -22.05 14.11 -10.38
C LEU A 315 -22.71 15.15 -9.44
N ALA A 316 -23.47 16.06 -10.00
CA ALA A 316 -24.22 17.06 -9.24
C ALA A 316 -25.36 16.45 -8.42
N LYS A 317 -25.92 15.32 -8.86
CA LYS A 317 -27.01 14.59 -8.21
C LYS A 317 -26.78 13.08 -8.32
N PRO A 318 -27.39 12.25 -7.48
CA PRO A 318 -27.29 10.80 -7.55
C PRO A 318 -28.08 10.27 -8.77
N TYR A 319 -27.44 10.25 -9.94
CA TYR A 319 -27.99 9.65 -11.15
C TYR A 319 -27.65 8.17 -11.26
N LEU A 320 -28.59 7.36 -11.76
CA LEU A 320 -28.34 5.99 -12.11
C LEU A 320 -27.74 5.92 -13.51
N PHE A 321 -26.63 5.22 -13.66
CA PHE A 321 -25.89 5.12 -14.91
C PHE A 321 -25.32 3.71 -15.13
N ARG A 322 -25.04 3.40 -16.39
CA ARG A 322 -24.34 2.20 -16.83
C ARG A 322 -23.02 2.60 -17.48
N LEU A 323 -22.03 1.71 -17.34
CA LEU A 323 -20.70 1.89 -17.91
C LEU A 323 -20.48 0.84 -19.01
N TYR A 324 -19.95 1.27 -20.13
CA TYR A 324 -19.63 0.42 -21.26
C TYR A 324 -18.15 0.53 -21.60
N ALA A 325 -17.43 -0.61 -21.53
CA ALA A 325 -16.04 -0.68 -21.95
C ALA A 325 -15.93 -0.73 -23.48
N PRO A 326 -14.82 -0.23 -24.05
CA PRO A 326 -14.56 -0.39 -25.47
C PRO A 326 -14.39 -1.88 -25.81
N PRO A 327 -14.66 -2.26 -27.08
CA PRO A 327 -14.42 -3.61 -27.55
C PRO A 327 -12.97 -4.02 -27.34
N SER A 328 -12.74 -5.08 -26.58
CA SER A 328 -11.40 -5.64 -26.35
C SER A 328 -11.47 -7.16 -26.22
N LEU A 329 -10.37 -7.83 -26.52
CA LEU A 329 -10.30 -9.29 -26.40
C LEU A 329 -10.50 -9.74 -24.94
N GLN A 330 -10.10 -8.92 -23.99
CA GLN A 330 -10.15 -9.20 -22.55
C GLN A 330 -11.59 -9.09 -22.03
N THR A 331 -12.31 -8.01 -22.39
CA THR A 331 -13.74 -7.87 -22.08
C THR A 331 -14.60 -8.93 -22.76
N ALA A 332 -14.24 -9.32 -23.98
CA ALA A 332 -14.94 -10.37 -24.71
C ALA A 332 -14.81 -11.75 -24.03
N THR A 333 -13.64 -12.09 -23.48
CA THR A 333 -13.44 -13.36 -22.76
C THR A 333 -14.19 -13.42 -21.43
N LEU A 334 -14.30 -12.31 -20.72
CA LEU A 334 -15.03 -12.25 -19.45
C LEU A 334 -16.54 -12.33 -19.60
N THR A 335 -17.08 -11.77 -20.69
CA THR A 335 -18.53 -11.63 -20.88
C THR A 335 -19.10 -12.54 -21.95
N ASN A 336 -18.27 -13.37 -22.61
CA ASN A 336 -18.63 -14.16 -23.79
C ASN A 336 -19.23 -13.32 -24.93
N ALA A 337 -18.97 -12.03 -24.96
CA ALA A 337 -19.43 -11.13 -26.02
C ALA A 337 -18.46 -11.13 -27.22
N PRO A 338 -18.93 -10.80 -28.43
CA PRO A 338 -18.01 -10.62 -29.56
C PRO A 338 -17.00 -9.49 -29.27
N PRO A 339 -15.72 -9.64 -29.66
CA PRO A 339 -14.67 -8.65 -29.37
C PRO A 339 -14.85 -7.31 -30.12
N THR A 340 -15.91 -7.19 -30.91
CA THR A 340 -16.22 -6.00 -31.72
C THR A 340 -17.34 -5.12 -31.13
N VAL A 341 -17.95 -5.55 -30.01
CA VAL A 341 -19.11 -4.86 -29.42
C VAL A 341 -18.69 -4.28 -28.04
N PRO A 342 -19.12 -3.04 -27.72
CA PRO A 342 -18.95 -2.50 -26.36
C PRO A 342 -19.67 -3.38 -25.34
N VAL A 343 -18.99 -3.64 -24.22
CA VAL A 343 -19.49 -4.55 -23.18
C VAL A 343 -19.91 -3.75 -21.96
N GLU A 344 -21.09 -4.03 -21.44
CA GLU A 344 -21.56 -3.45 -20.18
C GLU A 344 -20.75 -4.00 -19.00
N LEU A 345 -20.26 -3.10 -18.16
CA LEU A 345 -19.51 -3.43 -16.96
C LEU A 345 -20.48 -3.62 -15.79
N THR A 346 -20.84 -4.87 -15.50
CA THR A 346 -21.84 -5.23 -14.48
C THR A 346 -21.23 -5.73 -13.18
N ASP A 347 -20.05 -6.36 -13.23
CA ASP A 347 -19.40 -6.93 -12.05
C ASP A 347 -18.46 -5.90 -11.40
N ASP A 348 -18.93 -5.30 -10.33
CA ASP A 348 -18.23 -4.28 -9.57
C ASP A 348 -17.04 -4.80 -8.73
N ASN A 349 -16.88 -6.12 -8.59
CA ASN A 349 -15.80 -6.74 -7.82
C ASN A 349 -14.53 -6.98 -8.62
N LEU A 350 -14.61 -6.96 -9.94
CA LEU A 350 -13.45 -7.14 -10.81
C LEU A 350 -12.51 -5.93 -10.71
N SER A 351 -11.21 -6.20 -10.77
CA SER A 351 -10.19 -5.15 -10.84
C SER A 351 -10.11 -4.54 -12.25
N LEU A 352 -9.60 -3.30 -12.35
CA LEU A 352 -9.42 -2.62 -13.64
C LEU A 352 -8.47 -3.39 -14.56
N SER A 353 -7.48 -4.09 -13.99
CA SER A 353 -6.56 -4.95 -14.75
C SER A 353 -7.27 -6.17 -15.32
N GLU A 354 -8.15 -6.83 -14.56
CA GLU A 354 -8.92 -8.00 -15.02
C GLU A 354 -9.87 -7.64 -16.14
N VAL A 355 -10.56 -6.51 -16.01
CA VAL A 355 -11.49 -6.03 -17.04
C VAL A 355 -10.75 -5.52 -18.30
N GLY A 356 -9.41 -5.33 -18.21
CA GLY A 356 -8.60 -4.82 -19.34
C GLY A 356 -8.69 -3.32 -19.54
N LEU A 357 -9.00 -2.59 -18.48
CA LEU A 357 -9.06 -1.13 -18.49
C LEU A 357 -7.71 -0.47 -18.20
N ALA A 358 -6.75 -1.22 -17.68
CA ALA A 358 -5.38 -0.74 -17.47
C ALA A 358 -4.52 -0.95 -18.72
N PRO A 359 -3.52 -0.10 -19.00
CA PRO A 359 -3.09 1.09 -18.25
C PRO A 359 -3.89 2.35 -18.58
N SER A 360 -4.67 2.36 -19.65
CA SER A 360 -5.47 3.49 -20.08
C SER A 360 -6.68 3.01 -20.85
N SER A 361 -7.86 3.54 -20.55
CA SER A 361 -9.06 3.22 -21.29
C SER A 361 -10.07 4.36 -21.32
N LEU A 362 -10.94 4.32 -22.33
CA LEU A 362 -12.08 5.22 -22.50
C LEU A 362 -13.37 4.42 -22.29
N ILE A 363 -14.12 4.75 -21.26
CA ILE A 363 -15.41 4.12 -20.92
C ILE A 363 -16.53 5.06 -21.31
N ASN A 364 -17.62 4.53 -21.90
CA ASN A 364 -18.80 5.31 -22.18
C ASN A 364 -19.80 5.19 -21.03
N LEU A 365 -20.35 6.32 -20.59
CA LEU A 365 -21.38 6.40 -19.57
C LEU A 365 -22.73 6.69 -20.23
N ILE A 366 -23.74 5.93 -19.83
CA ILE A 366 -25.13 6.11 -20.28
C ILE A 366 -26.02 6.19 -19.04
N PHE A 367 -26.84 7.25 -18.94
CA PHE A 367 -27.81 7.38 -17.86
C PHE A 367 -29.03 6.50 -18.11
N ASN A 368 -29.55 5.88 -17.05
CA ASN A 368 -30.73 5.03 -17.15
C ASN A 368 -32.00 5.84 -17.46
N ASP A 369 -32.13 7.01 -16.83
CA ASP A 369 -33.22 7.92 -17.12
C ASP A 369 -32.85 8.78 -18.33
N ARG A 370 -33.79 8.97 -19.27
CA ARG A 370 -33.67 10.02 -20.25
C ARG A 370 -33.64 11.34 -19.49
N LEU A 371 -32.41 11.77 -19.13
CA LEU A 371 -32.24 13.14 -18.65
C LEU A 371 -32.80 14.03 -19.75
N GLN A 372 -34.00 14.52 -19.53
CA GLN A 372 -34.50 15.62 -20.35
C GLN A 372 -33.39 16.66 -20.26
N GLN A 373 -32.69 16.83 -21.35
CA GLN A 373 -31.72 17.91 -21.52
C GLN A 373 -32.49 19.23 -21.40
N ALA A 374 -32.81 19.59 -20.14
CA ALA A 374 -33.13 20.96 -19.81
C ALA A 374 -31.85 21.71 -20.16
N SER A 375 -31.87 22.34 -21.32
CA SER A 375 -30.82 23.17 -21.89
C SER A 375 -30.23 24.04 -20.76
N GLY A 376 -29.01 23.68 -20.31
CA GLY A 376 -28.22 24.52 -19.42
C GLY A 376 -27.84 23.95 -18.05
N THR A 377 -28.35 22.80 -17.60
CA THR A 377 -27.91 22.19 -16.33
C THR A 377 -26.82 21.17 -16.59
N SER A 378 -25.59 21.48 -16.17
CA SER A 378 -24.50 20.51 -16.21
C SER A 378 -24.76 19.33 -15.28
N VAL A 379 -24.39 18.15 -15.74
CA VAL A 379 -24.51 16.89 -14.99
C VAL A 379 -23.43 16.77 -13.91
N LEU A 380 -22.30 17.43 -14.11
CA LEU A 380 -21.16 17.46 -13.18
C LEU A 380 -21.35 18.49 -12.09
N ARG A 381 -20.67 18.30 -10.96
CA ARG A 381 -20.61 19.27 -9.88
C ARG A 381 -20.08 20.61 -10.37
N PHE A 382 -20.49 21.67 -9.70
CA PHE A 382 -20.18 23.07 -10.09
C PHE A 382 -18.66 23.35 -10.14
N ASP A 383 -17.89 22.85 -9.18
CA ASP A 383 -16.44 23.00 -9.11
C ASP A 383 -15.72 22.38 -10.33
N LEU A 384 -16.17 21.19 -10.76
CA LEU A 384 -15.62 20.50 -11.94
C LEU A 384 -16.01 21.20 -13.26
N ASN A 385 -17.17 21.81 -13.30
CA ASN A 385 -17.60 22.59 -14.48
C ASN A 385 -16.78 23.86 -14.73
N GLN A 386 -16.23 24.45 -13.67
CA GLN A 386 -15.36 25.62 -13.79
C GLN A 386 -13.96 25.27 -14.31
N SER A 387 -13.56 24.02 -14.19
CA SER A 387 -12.21 23.52 -14.55
C SER A 387 -12.18 22.77 -15.89
N ILE A 388 -13.18 22.98 -16.78
CA ILE A 388 -13.23 22.31 -18.08
C ILE A 388 -12.13 22.86 -18.98
N GLU A 389 -11.28 21.96 -19.47
CA GLU A 389 -10.26 22.23 -20.47
C GLU A 389 -10.73 21.73 -21.84
N ASP A 390 -10.47 22.47 -22.92
CA ASP A 390 -10.79 22.06 -24.30
C ASP A 390 -9.64 21.19 -24.85
N ILE A 391 -9.99 20.01 -25.44
CA ILE A 391 -9.05 19.07 -26.07
C ILE A 391 -9.35 18.93 -27.56
#